data_133c71fb51ccb8cc800b50159a6a04e5
#
_entry.id   133c71fb51ccb8cc800b50159a6a04e5
#
_cell.length_a   1.000
_cell.length_b   1.000
_cell.length_c   1.000
_cell.angle_alpha   90.00
_cell.angle_beta   90.00
_cell.angle_gamma   90.00
#
_symmetry.space_group_name_H-M   'P 1'
#
loop_
_entity.id
_entity.type
_entity.pdbx_description
1 polymer ?
#
loop_
_entity_poly.entity_id
_entity_poly.type
_entity_poly.pdbx_seq_one_letter_code
_entity_poly.pdbx_strand_id
1 'polypeptide(L)'
;MNKIFYLVILLSVSLCGWAQEINNYKVEVGQFDRVKVCDNVNVVYRCLPDSSGFIQYRGDKQFADAFIITPKNGNLKIQVSTEDVGHPDLPTLYIYSDFLTGVENASNFNFTVENPAACAEFKVTQVGNGSVRVENVKANKVIAGVATGNGSVNVSGTCKEAVLKMVSTGTISADRLEADAVQCKILGSGSIGCWPLQKLNVKGIGSTKVYYKGDPQVKKSGGGKLYPLPEGRTSGSYMEGNDSTKEESASQSEDDEDDGEDDDDDDDDDDE
;
A
#
# COMPACT_ATOMS: atom_id res chain seq x y z
N MET A 1 -31.51 55.99 34.16
CA MET A 1 -30.20 55.34 33.89
C MET A 1 -30.15 53.87 34.34
N ASN A 2 -31.21 53.05 34.20
CA ASN A 2 -31.22 51.67 34.71
C ASN A 2 -31.73 50.59 33.74
N LYS A 3 -31.77 50.88 32.43
CA LYS A 3 -32.24 49.90 31.46
C LYS A 3 -31.16 49.28 30.58
N ILE A 4 -29.93 49.75 30.64
CA ILE A 4 -28.79 49.25 29.86
C ILE A 4 -28.06 48.09 30.56
N PHE A 5 -28.19 47.98 31.87
CA PHE A 5 -27.46 46.99 32.68
C PHE A 5 -28.08 45.58 32.60
N TYR A 6 -29.34 45.44 32.21
CA TYR A 6 -30.01 44.12 32.06
C TYR A 6 -29.73 43.45 30.74
N LEU A 7 -29.31 44.19 29.71
CA LEU A 7 -29.08 43.62 28.39
C LEU A 7 -27.70 42.92 28.27
N VAL A 8 -26.74 43.28 29.17
CA VAL A 8 -25.40 42.69 29.15
C VAL A 8 -25.34 41.35 29.89
N ILE A 9 -26.23 41.11 30.86
CA ILE A 9 -26.30 39.87 31.63
C ILE A 9 -26.96 38.72 30.85
N LEU A 10 -27.78 39.02 29.84
CA LEU A 10 -28.48 37.99 29.04
C LEU A 10 -27.64 37.45 27.86
N LEU A 11 -26.49 38.08 27.57
CA LEU A 11 -25.60 37.64 26.46
C LEU A 11 -24.46 36.74 26.92
N SER A 12 -24.32 36.47 28.22
CA SER A 12 -23.23 35.66 28.77
C SER A 12 -23.58 34.19 29.09
N VAL A 13 -24.78 33.71 28.73
CA VAL A 13 -25.24 32.36 29.10
C VAL A 13 -25.28 31.37 27.94
N SER A 14 -24.85 31.72 26.75
CA SER A 14 -24.93 30.83 25.58
C SER A 14 -23.62 30.34 24.99
N LEU A 15 -22.56 30.25 25.81
CA LEU A 15 -21.30 29.58 25.44
C LEU A 15 -21.00 28.38 26.33
N CYS A 16 -22.01 27.63 26.77
CA CYS A 16 -21.82 26.23 27.11
C CYS A 16 -21.69 25.47 25.76
N GLY A 17 -20.52 25.57 25.14
CA GLY A 17 -20.14 24.65 24.09
C GLY A 17 -20.33 23.24 24.65
N TRP A 18 -21.04 22.41 23.93
CA TRP A 18 -21.11 20.97 24.18
C TRP A 18 -19.68 20.48 24.06
N ALA A 19 -18.95 20.38 25.17
CA ALA A 19 -17.67 19.71 25.21
C ALA A 19 -18.00 18.23 24.96
N GLN A 20 -17.75 17.78 23.74
CA GLN A 20 -17.88 16.39 23.36
C GLN A 20 -16.91 15.61 24.27
N GLU A 21 -17.45 14.74 25.12
CA GLU A 21 -16.65 13.99 26.10
C GLU A 21 -15.88 12.89 25.37
N ILE A 22 -14.63 13.19 25.07
CA ILE A 22 -13.74 12.22 24.39
C ILE A 22 -13.14 11.28 25.44
N ASN A 23 -13.43 10.00 25.32
CA ASN A 23 -12.98 8.95 26.21
C ASN A 23 -11.77 8.20 25.65
N ASN A 24 -10.93 7.67 26.53
CA ASN A 24 -9.85 6.76 26.18
C ASN A 24 -10.29 5.32 26.51
N TYR A 25 -10.23 4.46 25.51
CA TYR A 25 -10.58 3.05 25.64
C TYR A 25 -9.32 2.20 25.56
N LYS A 26 -9.22 1.17 26.40
CA LYS A 26 -8.17 0.16 26.36
C LYS A 26 -8.78 -1.20 26.49
N VAL A 27 -8.47 -2.09 25.53
CA VAL A 27 -8.94 -3.46 25.46
C VAL A 27 -7.75 -4.41 25.52
N GLU A 28 -7.65 -5.23 26.54
CA GLU A 28 -6.62 -6.27 26.64
C GLU A 28 -7.01 -7.46 25.77
N VAL A 29 -6.12 -7.87 24.86
CA VAL A 29 -6.39 -8.94 23.88
C VAL A 29 -5.38 -10.09 23.99
N GLY A 30 -4.38 -9.97 24.86
CA GLY A 30 -3.27 -10.91 24.93
C GLY A 30 -2.32 -10.80 23.75
N GLN A 31 -1.31 -11.65 23.73
CA GLN A 31 -0.30 -11.65 22.65
C GLN A 31 -0.89 -12.12 21.32
N PHE A 32 -0.51 -11.44 20.26
CA PHE A 32 -0.81 -11.79 18.88
C PHE A 32 0.41 -11.51 17.99
N ASP A 33 0.55 -12.28 16.96
CA ASP A 33 1.61 -12.15 15.96
C ASP A 33 1.07 -11.87 14.53
N ARG A 34 -0.25 -11.92 14.36
CA ARG A 34 -0.93 -11.59 13.10
C ARG A 34 -2.19 -10.78 13.35
N VAL A 35 -2.48 -9.87 12.44
CA VAL A 35 -3.67 -9.02 12.50
C VAL A 35 -4.43 -9.10 11.19
N LYS A 36 -5.76 -9.23 11.28
CA LYS A 36 -6.67 -9.13 10.16
C LYS A 36 -7.74 -8.08 10.45
N VAL A 37 -7.78 -7.05 9.62
CA VAL A 37 -8.85 -6.03 9.61
C VAL A 37 -9.85 -6.38 8.52
N CYS A 38 -11.13 -6.47 8.86
CA CYS A 38 -12.18 -6.90 7.94
C CYS A 38 -13.07 -5.74 7.46
N ASP A 39 -13.19 -4.68 8.26
CA ASP A 39 -14.09 -3.57 8.00
C ASP A 39 -13.32 -2.24 7.95
N ASN A 40 -14.00 -1.17 7.52
CA ASN A 40 -13.41 0.13 7.29
C ASN A 40 -13.04 0.86 8.58
N VAL A 41 -11.84 0.65 9.08
CA VAL A 41 -11.25 1.35 10.22
C VAL A 41 -9.76 1.56 10.00
N ASN A 42 -9.25 2.72 10.43
CA ASN A 42 -7.81 2.98 10.42
C ASN A 42 -7.13 2.27 11.58
N VAL A 43 -6.02 1.59 11.32
CA VAL A 43 -5.26 0.84 12.33
C VAL A 43 -3.78 1.24 12.29
N VAL A 44 -3.19 1.44 13.45
CA VAL A 44 -1.76 1.67 13.62
C VAL A 44 -1.21 0.63 14.59
N TYR A 45 -0.29 -0.20 14.12
CA TYR A 45 0.45 -1.14 14.94
C TYR A 45 1.76 -0.53 15.42
N ARG A 46 2.04 -0.69 16.70
CA ARG A 46 3.33 -0.35 17.32
C ARG A 46 3.90 -1.53 18.09
N CYS A 47 5.15 -1.84 17.82
CA CYS A 47 5.87 -2.83 18.62
C CYS A 47 6.13 -2.25 20.01
N LEU A 48 5.67 -2.96 21.03
CA LEU A 48 5.94 -2.63 22.42
C LEU A 48 6.50 -3.87 23.10
N PRO A 49 7.83 -3.95 23.27
CA PRO A 49 8.49 -5.08 23.93
C PRO A 49 7.90 -5.32 25.33
N ASP A 50 7.82 -6.57 25.72
CA ASP A 50 7.30 -7.01 27.03
C ASP A 50 5.82 -6.64 27.28
N SER A 51 5.08 -6.32 26.22
CA SER A 51 3.65 -6.03 26.31
C SER A 51 2.80 -7.31 26.34
N SER A 52 1.73 -7.31 27.10
CA SER A 52 0.73 -8.39 27.09
C SER A 52 -0.20 -8.39 25.88
N GLY A 53 -0.12 -7.38 25.02
CA GLY A 53 -1.02 -7.19 23.88
C GLY A 53 -2.31 -6.46 24.25
N PHE A 54 -2.53 -5.30 23.65
CA PHE A 54 -3.74 -4.49 23.87
C PHE A 54 -4.03 -3.58 22.68
N ILE A 55 -5.25 -3.06 22.69
CA ILE A 55 -5.74 -2.07 21.73
C ILE A 55 -6.12 -0.82 22.49
N GLN A 56 -5.78 0.34 21.96
CA GLN A 56 -6.22 1.64 22.47
C GLN A 56 -6.87 2.46 21.36
N TYR A 57 -7.92 3.19 21.72
CA TYR A 57 -8.50 4.20 20.86
C TYR A 57 -9.11 5.32 21.68
N ARG A 58 -9.31 6.46 21.05
CA ARG A 58 -9.89 7.64 21.66
C ARG A 58 -11.08 8.10 20.82
N GLY A 59 -12.22 8.23 21.43
CA GLY A 59 -13.46 8.62 20.74
C GLY A 59 -14.58 8.95 21.69
N ASP A 60 -15.69 9.31 21.10
CA ASP A 60 -16.94 9.60 21.83
C ASP A 60 -17.48 8.35 22.50
N LYS A 61 -18.33 8.56 23.49
CA LYS A 61 -18.96 7.46 24.24
C LYS A 61 -19.76 6.50 23.33
N GLN A 62 -20.31 6.98 22.23
CA GLN A 62 -21.00 6.13 21.25
C GLN A 62 -20.11 5.03 20.66
N PHE A 63 -18.79 5.22 20.60
CA PHE A 63 -17.86 4.23 20.06
C PHE A 63 -17.33 3.22 21.10
N ALA A 64 -17.89 3.20 22.32
CA ALA A 64 -17.46 2.27 23.37
C ALA A 64 -17.50 0.80 22.91
N ASP A 65 -18.54 0.41 22.17
CA ASP A 65 -18.82 -0.94 21.68
C ASP A 65 -18.71 -1.06 20.15
N ALA A 66 -18.09 -0.08 19.48
CA ALA A 66 -18.02 -0.02 18.03
C ALA A 66 -17.18 -1.13 17.39
N PHE A 67 -16.32 -1.81 18.15
CA PHE A 67 -15.38 -2.77 17.62
C PHE A 67 -15.58 -4.18 18.17
N ILE A 68 -15.67 -5.15 17.24
CA ILE A 68 -15.69 -6.58 17.55
C ILE A 68 -14.27 -7.12 17.38
N ILE A 69 -13.62 -7.37 18.50
CA ILE A 69 -12.21 -7.79 18.56
C ILE A 69 -12.16 -9.26 18.96
N THR A 70 -11.58 -10.11 18.10
CA THR A 70 -11.55 -11.56 18.31
C THR A 70 -10.11 -12.07 18.26
N PRO A 71 -9.45 -12.25 19.42
CA PRO A 71 -8.16 -12.93 19.49
C PRO A 71 -8.35 -14.44 19.39
N LYS A 72 -7.60 -15.11 18.50
CA LYS A 72 -7.63 -16.58 18.36
C LYS A 72 -6.30 -17.11 17.82
N ASN A 73 -5.61 -17.94 18.59
CA ASN A 73 -4.39 -18.64 18.17
C ASN A 73 -3.32 -17.69 17.56
N GLY A 74 -3.02 -16.60 18.25
CA GLY A 74 -2.07 -15.60 17.80
C GLY A 74 -2.60 -14.67 16.70
N ASN A 75 -3.80 -14.87 16.16
CA ASN A 75 -4.44 -13.97 15.21
C ASN A 75 -5.39 -13.01 15.93
N LEU A 76 -5.27 -11.74 15.66
CA LEU A 76 -6.19 -10.71 16.11
C LEU A 76 -7.09 -10.30 14.93
N LYS A 77 -8.38 -10.63 15.00
CA LYS A 77 -9.37 -10.20 14.03
C LYS A 77 -10.08 -8.96 14.54
N ILE A 78 -10.16 -7.92 13.72
CA ILE A 78 -10.82 -6.65 14.02
C ILE A 78 -11.95 -6.45 13.01
N GLN A 79 -13.16 -6.20 13.55
CA GLN A 79 -14.37 -5.86 12.80
C GLN A 79 -15.06 -4.67 13.45
N VAL A 80 -15.89 -3.97 12.70
CA VAL A 80 -16.77 -2.92 13.20
C VAL A 80 -18.12 -3.56 13.52
N SER A 81 -18.80 -3.08 14.58
CA SER A 81 -20.16 -3.52 14.91
C SER A 81 -21.12 -3.20 13.76
N THR A 82 -22.20 -3.93 13.64
CA THR A 82 -23.18 -3.72 12.54
C THR A 82 -23.86 -2.35 12.60
N GLU A 83 -23.92 -1.74 13.77
CA GLU A 83 -24.51 -0.42 13.99
C GLU A 83 -23.58 0.70 13.53
N ASP A 84 -22.25 0.47 13.58
CA ASP A 84 -21.22 1.46 13.29
C ASP A 84 -20.55 1.26 11.92
N VAL A 85 -20.88 0.20 11.17
CA VAL A 85 -20.32 -0.03 9.84
C VAL A 85 -20.61 1.15 8.91
N GLY A 86 -19.55 1.76 8.39
CA GLY A 86 -19.67 2.92 7.51
C GLY A 86 -19.78 4.26 8.22
N HIS A 87 -19.71 4.30 9.56
CA HIS A 87 -19.67 5.57 10.29
C HIS A 87 -18.40 6.35 9.93
N PRO A 88 -18.51 7.64 9.51
CA PRO A 88 -17.37 8.41 8.99
C PRO A 88 -16.32 8.73 10.06
N ASP A 89 -16.74 8.84 11.33
CA ASP A 89 -15.90 9.33 12.44
C ASP A 89 -15.37 8.21 13.34
N LEU A 90 -15.31 6.95 12.85
CA LEU A 90 -14.72 5.85 13.60
C LEU A 90 -13.28 6.18 14.03
N PRO A 91 -12.95 6.02 15.32
CA PRO A 91 -11.64 6.31 15.83
C PRO A 91 -10.58 5.38 15.25
N THR A 92 -9.36 5.90 15.09
CA THR A 92 -8.18 5.08 14.74
C THR A 92 -7.84 4.16 15.89
N LEU A 93 -7.64 2.88 15.60
CA LEU A 93 -7.19 1.88 16.56
C LEU A 93 -5.67 1.82 16.60
N TYR A 94 -5.10 1.99 17.78
CA TYR A 94 -3.69 1.75 18.07
C TYR A 94 -3.55 0.39 18.72
N ILE A 95 -2.86 -0.53 18.06
CA ILE A 95 -2.69 -1.91 18.53
C ILE A 95 -1.24 -2.16 18.90
N TYR A 96 -1.02 -2.87 19.98
CA TYR A 96 0.28 -3.09 20.58
C TYR A 96 0.51 -4.56 20.88
N SER A 97 1.65 -5.10 20.46
CA SER A 97 2.18 -6.39 20.89
C SER A 97 3.71 -6.36 20.84
N ASP A 98 4.37 -7.35 21.41
CA ASP A 98 5.81 -7.47 21.37
C ASP A 98 6.35 -7.96 20.03
N PHE A 99 5.52 -8.64 19.25
CA PHE A 99 5.95 -9.30 18.02
C PHE A 99 4.83 -9.36 16.98
N LEU A 100 5.16 -9.06 15.71
CA LEU A 100 4.24 -9.15 14.59
C LEU A 100 4.92 -9.82 13.40
N THR A 101 4.28 -10.82 12.81
CA THR A 101 4.74 -11.55 11.63
C THR A 101 3.89 -11.30 10.40
N GLY A 102 2.70 -10.72 10.57
CA GLY A 102 1.88 -10.46 9.40
C GLY A 102 0.63 -9.64 9.63
N VAL A 103 0.19 -8.99 8.54
CA VAL A 103 -1.04 -8.21 8.50
C VAL A 103 -1.84 -8.53 7.24
N GLU A 104 -3.14 -8.58 7.38
CA GLU A 104 -4.11 -8.62 6.29
C GLU A 104 -5.11 -7.48 6.48
N ASN A 105 -5.14 -6.55 5.55
CA ASN A 105 -6.12 -5.48 5.53
C ASN A 105 -7.16 -5.76 4.44
N ALA A 106 -8.36 -6.14 4.84
CA ALA A 106 -9.49 -6.38 3.95
C ALA A 106 -10.48 -5.20 3.99
N SER A 107 -9.96 -3.97 4.12
CA SER A 107 -10.73 -2.75 4.20
C SER A 107 -10.33 -1.74 3.13
N ASN A 108 -11.08 -0.64 3.01
CA ASN A 108 -10.74 0.50 2.17
C ASN A 108 -9.95 1.59 2.92
N PHE A 109 -9.61 1.35 4.20
CA PHE A 109 -8.88 2.29 5.05
C PHE A 109 -7.41 1.89 5.22
N ASN A 110 -6.69 2.68 6.01
CA ASN A 110 -5.24 2.54 6.13
C ASN A 110 -4.86 1.63 7.31
N PHE A 111 -3.90 0.75 7.08
CA PHE A 111 -3.22 0.01 8.13
C PHE A 111 -1.72 0.38 8.11
N THR A 112 -1.23 0.95 9.21
CA THR A 112 0.18 1.30 9.35
C THR A 112 0.86 0.39 10.37
N VAL A 113 2.02 -0.15 10.02
CA VAL A 113 2.89 -0.92 10.91
C VAL A 113 4.16 -0.12 11.13
N GLU A 114 4.36 0.37 12.35
CA GLU A 114 5.52 1.16 12.74
C GLU A 114 6.58 0.26 13.41
N ASN A 115 7.75 0.15 12.80
CA ASN A 115 8.94 -0.50 13.35
C ASN A 115 8.67 -1.89 13.99
N PRO A 116 8.19 -2.89 13.24
CA PRO A 116 7.95 -4.23 13.79
C PRO A 116 9.26 -4.85 14.25
N ALA A 117 9.20 -5.73 15.25
CA ALA A 117 10.35 -6.49 15.69
C ALA A 117 10.90 -7.37 14.55
N ALA A 118 12.21 -7.62 14.57
CA ALA A 118 12.84 -8.47 13.56
C ALA A 118 12.28 -9.90 13.58
N CYS A 119 12.02 -10.47 12.41
CA CYS A 119 11.39 -11.78 12.28
C CYS A 119 11.99 -12.62 11.13
N ALA A 120 11.67 -13.91 11.13
CA ALA A 120 12.09 -14.80 10.04
C ALA A 120 11.32 -14.51 8.74
N GLU A 121 10.00 -14.36 8.83
CA GLU A 121 9.14 -14.03 7.70
C GLU A 121 8.10 -12.98 8.12
N PHE A 122 7.92 -11.94 7.30
CA PHE A 122 6.88 -10.94 7.45
C PHE A 122 5.95 -10.98 6.25
N LYS A 123 4.65 -11.12 6.50
CA LYS A 123 3.65 -11.19 5.43
C LYS A 123 2.68 -10.02 5.51
N VAL A 124 2.50 -9.31 4.39
CA VAL A 124 1.53 -8.23 4.26
C VAL A 124 0.63 -8.46 3.07
N THR A 125 -0.69 -8.34 3.27
CA THR A 125 -1.68 -8.53 2.22
C THR A 125 -2.73 -7.43 2.29
N GLN A 126 -2.93 -6.75 1.18
CA GLN A 126 -4.06 -5.84 0.97
C GLN A 126 -5.13 -6.56 0.16
N VAL A 127 -6.36 -6.51 0.65
CA VAL A 127 -7.59 -7.01 -0.01
C VAL A 127 -8.56 -5.83 -0.07
N GLY A 128 -8.95 -5.40 -1.27
CA GLY A 128 -9.80 -4.19 -1.43
C GLY A 128 -8.99 -2.96 -1.85
N ASN A 129 -9.52 -1.76 -1.59
CA ASN A 129 -8.98 -0.50 -2.11
C ASN A 129 -8.21 0.33 -1.06
N GLY A 130 -8.04 -0.18 0.15
CA GLY A 130 -7.28 0.49 1.20
C GLY A 130 -5.77 0.42 1.00
N SER A 131 -5.03 0.79 2.03
CA SER A 131 -3.58 0.74 2.00
C SER A 131 -2.97 0.07 3.23
N VAL A 132 -1.87 -0.63 3.02
CA VAL A 132 -0.99 -1.09 4.11
C VAL A 132 0.37 -0.44 3.95
N ARG A 133 0.86 0.17 5.02
CA ARG A 133 2.22 0.73 5.12
C ARG A 133 2.98 -0.03 6.20
N VAL A 134 4.14 -0.57 5.85
CA VAL A 134 5.07 -1.23 6.79
C VAL A 134 6.39 -0.48 6.77
N GLU A 135 6.78 0.05 7.91
CA GLU A 135 7.97 0.86 8.06
C GLU A 135 9.07 0.10 8.80
N ASN A 136 10.28 0.15 8.23
CA ASN A 136 11.51 -0.39 8.83
C ASN A 136 11.45 -1.88 9.19
N VAL A 137 10.77 -2.70 8.37
CA VAL A 137 10.77 -4.14 8.58
C VAL A 137 12.19 -4.73 8.45
N LYS A 138 12.53 -5.65 9.33
CA LYS A 138 13.78 -6.43 9.30
C LYS A 138 13.43 -7.90 9.31
N ALA A 139 13.62 -8.61 8.19
CA ALA A 139 13.23 -10.01 8.08
C ALA A 139 14.21 -10.80 7.19
N ASN A 140 14.23 -12.13 7.30
CA ASN A 140 14.87 -12.92 6.27
C ASN A 140 14.04 -12.92 5.00
N LYS A 141 12.71 -12.95 5.13
CA LYS A 141 11.80 -12.95 3.99
C LYS A 141 10.62 -12.01 4.22
N VAL A 142 10.31 -11.22 3.19
CA VAL A 142 9.10 -10.37 3.14
C VAL A 142 8.19 -10.85 2.01
N ILE A 143 6.91 -11.07 2.32
CA ILE A 143 5.89 -11.40 1.33
C ILE A 143 4.87 -10.27 1.32
N ALA A 144 4.84 -9.48 0.26
CA ALA A 144 3.91 -8.37 0.10
C ALA A 144 2.98 -8.61 -1.10
N GLY A 145 1.69 -8.38 -0.93
CA GLY A 145 0.73 -8.65 -1.98
C GLY A 145 -0.51 -7.78 -1.98
N VAL A 146 -1.02 -7.49 -3.18
CA VAL A 146 -2.35 -6.95 -3.43
C VAL A 146 -3.17 -8.06 -4.08
N ALA A 147 -4.18 -8.54 -3.36
CA ALA A 147 -4.96 -9.71 -3.76
C ALA A 147 -6.16 -9.35 -4.64
N THR A 148 -6.89 -8.29 -4.29
CA THR A 148 -8.05 -7.79 -5.06
C THR A 148 -8.13 -6.28 -4.96
N GLY A 149 -8.87 -5.64 -5.88
CA GLY A 149 -9.09 -4.18 -5.88
C GLY A 149 -7.89 -3.38 -6.35
N ASN A 150 -7.94 -2.07 -6.08
CA ASN A 150 -6.90 -1.09 -6.46
C ASN A 150 -6.07 -0.63 -5.25
N GLY A 151 -6.06 -1.40 -4.17
CA GLY A 151 -5.35 -1.05 -2.95
C GLY A 151 -3.84 -0.97 -3.12
N SER A 152 -3.17 -0.46 -2.10
CA SER A 152 -1.72 -0.30 -2.11
C SER A 152 -1.03 -0.97 -0.94
N VAL A 153 0.19 -1.46 -1.18
CA VAL A 153 1.10 -1.95 -0.15
C VAL A 153 2.43 -1.22 -0.27
N ASN A 154 2.82 -0.53 0.80
CA ASN A 154 4.08 0.20 0.90
C ASN A 154 4.96 -0.47 1.94
N VAL A 155 6.15 -0.92 1.58
CA VAL A 155 7.07 -1.60 2.50
C VAL A 155 8.45 -0.97 2.42
N SER A 156 9.03 -0.66 3.60
CA SER A 156 10.40 -0.19 3.72
C SER A 156 11.18 -0.99 4.76
N GLY A 157 12.50 -1.07 4.62
CA GLY A 157 13.39 -1.80 5.53
C GLY A 157 14.39 -2.68 4.80
N THR A 158 14.69 -3.84 5.38
CA THR A 158 15.70 -4.76 4.83
C THR A 158 15.25 -6.23 4.91
N CYS A 159 15.56 -7.02 3.89
CA CYS A 159 15.36 -8.46 3.91
C CYS A 159 16.36 -9.20 2.98
N LYS A 160 16.44 -10.53 3.12
CA LYS A 160 17.22 -11.34 2.16
C LYS A 160 16.39 -11.65 0.91
N GLU A 161 15.12 -11.99 1.08
CA GLU A 161 14.23 -12.34 -0.01
C GLU A 161 12.93 -11.52 0.08
N ALA A 162 12.54 -10.84 -1.00
CA ALA A 162 11.23 -10.22 -1.14
C ALA A 162 10.39 -10.95 -2.20
N VAL A 163 9.17 -11.32 -1.86
CA VAL A 163 8.19 -11.91 -2.78
C VAL A 163 7.01 -10.95 -2.93
N LEU A 164 6.94 -10.28 -4.08
CA LEU A 164 5.92 -9.29 -4.39
C LEU A 164 4.85 -9.92 -5.29
N LYS A 165 3.59 -9.95 -4.81
CA LYS A 165 2.48 -10.64 -5.48
C LYS A 165 1.43 -9.63 -5.95
N MET A 166 1.34 -9.41 -7.24
CA MET A 166 0.29 -8.58 -7.87
C MET A 166 -0.74 -9.49 -8.53
N VAL A 167 -1.94 -9.58 -7.94
CA VAL A 167 -3.05 -10.39 -8.47
C VAL A 167 -4.15 -9.49 -9.06
N SER A 168 -4.07 -8.19 -8.84
CA SER A 168 -5.09 -7.21 -9.22
C SER A 168 -4.48 -6.00 -9.94
N THR A 169 -5.12 -4.84 -9.84
CA THR A 169 -4.71 -3.58 -10.49
C THR A 169 -4.06 -2.57 -9.55
N GLY A 170 -3.81 -2.93 -8.30
CA GLY A 170 -3.26 -2.05 -7.29
C GLY A 170 -1.76 -1.75 -7.43
N THR A 171 -1.16 -1.28 -6.33
CA THR A 171 0.23 -0.84 -6.30
C THR A 171 1.00 -1.50 -5.17
N ILE A 172 2.22 -1.98 -5.46
CA ILE A 172 3.19 -2.42 -4.45
C ILE A 172 4.41 -1.52 -4.54
N SER A 173 4.67 -0.71 -3.52
CA SER A 173 5.86 0.15 -3.42
C SER A 173 6.84 -0.46 -2.41
N ALA A 174 7.78 -1.25 -2.90
CA ALA A 174 8.86 -1.86 -2.13
C ALA A 174 10.24 -1.37 -2.61
N ASP A 175 10.31 -0.21 -3.23
CA ASP A 175 11.54 0.45 -3.69
C ASP A 175 12.30 1.17 -2.56
N ARG A 176 11.83 1.03 -1.32
CA ARG A 176 12.53 1.36 -0.07
C ARG A 176 12.78 0.14 0.82
N LEU A 177 12.54 -1.05 0.28
CA LEU A 177 12.88 -2.33 0.88
C LEU A 177 14.12 -2.90 0.18
N GLU A 178 15.27 -2.82 0.83
CA GLU A 178 16.50 -3.44 0.32
C GLU A 178 16.39 -4.96 0.45
N ALA A 179 16.52 -5.67 -0.66
CA ALA A 179 16.45 -7.13 -0.69
C ALA A 179 17.58 -7.73 -1.53
N ASP A 180 18.26 -8.75 -1.04
CA ASP A 180 19.27 -9.45 -1.84
C ASP A 180 18.66 -10.01 -3.12
N ALA A 181 17.48 -10.61 -3.00
CA ALA A 181 16.73 -11.15 -4.12
C ALA A 181 15.24 -10.73 -4.07
N VAL A 182 14.70 -10.32 -5.22
CA VAL A 182 13.29 -10.01 -5.38
C VAL A 182 12.64 -10.95 -6.38
N GLN A 183 11.49 -11.51 -6.00
CA GLN A 183 10.62 -12.26 -6.88
C GLN A 183 9.28 -11.55 -7.06
N CYS A 184 8.97 -11.06 -8.26
CA CYS A 184 7.66 -10.55 -8.63
C CYS A 184 6.81 -11.67 -9.23
N LYS A 185 5.64 -11.91 -8.63
CA LYS A 185 4.60 -12.84 -9.13
C LYS A 185 3.41 -12.04 -9.62
N ILE A 186 3.13 -12.10 -10.91
CA ILE A 186 2.16 -11.24 -11.57
C ILE A 186 1.00 -12.06 -12.09
N LEU A 187 -0.22 -11.65 -11.74
CA LEU A 187 -1.48 -12.14 -12.31
C LEU A 187 -2.45 -10.96 -12.53
N GLY A 188 -1.94 -9.78 -12.80
CA GLY A 188 -2.74 -8.56 -12.91
C GLY A 188 -2.06 -7.49 -13.73
N SER A 189 -2.57 -6.25 -13.66
CA SER A 189 -2.12 -5.12 -14.46
C SER A 189 -1.67 -3.90 -13.63
N GLY A 190 -1.43 -4.06 -12.34
CA GLY A 190 -0.99 -2.99 -11.46
C GLY A 190 0.47 -2.55 -11.64
N SER A 191 1.04 -1.97 -10.59
CA SER A 191 2.42 -1.50 -10.59
C SER A 191 3.20 -2.05 -9.39
N ILE A 192 4.46 -2.40 -9.61
CA ILE A 192 5.38 -2.88 -8.56
C ILE A 192 6.64 -2.03 -8.62
N GLY A 193 7.03 -1.40 -7.48
CA GLY A 193 8.35 -0.83 -7.28
C GLY A 193 9.18 -1.75 -6.38
N CYS A 194 10.47 -1.97 -6.68
CA CYS A 194 11.33 -2.84 -5.88
C CYS A 194 12.81 -2.41 -5.91
N TRP A 195 13.57 -2.88 -4.92
CA TRP A 195 15.01 -2.64 -4.82
C TRP A 195 15.77 -3.94 -4.60
N PRO A 196 15.98 -4.73 -5.66
CA PRO A 196 16.85 -5.92 -5.63
C PRO A 196 18.32 -5.52 -5.67
N LEU A 197 19.12 -6.03 -4.73
CA LEU A 197 20.57 -5.79 -4.71
C LEU A 197 21.33 -6.73 -5.67
N GLN A 198 20.87 -7.99 -5.80
CA GLN A 198 21.58 -9.00 -6.59
C GLN A 198 20.72 -9.61 -7.71
N LYS A 199 19.47 -9.97 -7.42
CA LYS A 199 18.64 -10.74 -8.35
C LYS A 199 17.21 -10.23 -8.40
N LEU A 200 16.70 -10.05 -9.62
CA LEU A 200 15.28 -9.77 -9.90
C LEU A 200 14.68 -10.88 -10.76
N ASN A 201 13.69 -11.59 -10.24
CA ASN A 201 12.98 -12.61 -10.97
C ASN A 201 11.51 -12.19 -11.16
N VAL A 202 11.09 -11.94 -12.39
CA VAL A 202 9.73 -11.53 -12.72
C VAL A 202 9.04 -12.62 -13.52
N LYS A 203 7.91 -13.12 -13.02
CA LYS A 203 7.15 -14.16 -13.69
C LYS A 203 5.65 -14.00 -13.48
N GLY A 204 4.87 -14.42 -14.47
CA GLY A 204 3.42 -14.43 -14.41
C GLY A 204 2.77 -14.02 -15.71
N ILE A 205 1.49 -13.66 -15.61
CA ILE A 205 0.63 -13.26 -16.73
C ILE A 205 0.04 -11.89 -16.38
N GLY A 206 -0.03 -10.99 -17.36
CA GLY A 206 -0.59 -9.65 -17.19
C GLY A 206 0.33 -8.54 -17.67
N SER A 207 -0.13 -7.30 -17.53
CA SER A 207 0.55 -6.09 -18.02
C SER A 207 1.14 -5.22 -16.91
N THR A 208 1.39 -5.80 -15.73
CA THR A 208 1.98 -5.08 -14.57
C THR A 208 3.29 -4.41 -14.95
N LYS A 209 3.42 -3.13 -14.56
CA LYS A 209 4.66 -2.37 -14.69
C LYS A 209 5.55 -2.66 -13.47
N VAL A 210 6.79 -3.10 -13.70
CA VAL A 210 7.76 -3.37 -12.63
C VAL A 210 8.91 -2.37 -12.72
N TYR A 211 8.97 -1.48 -11.75
CA TYR A 211 10.02 -0.49 -11.58
C TYR A 211 11.06 -1.01 -10.60
N TYR A 212 12.34 -0.98 -10.95
CA TYR A 212 13.39 -1.50 -10.07
C TYR A 212 14.60 -0.57 -9.99
N LYS A 213 15.24 -0.54 -8.82
CA LYS A 213 16.48 0.19 -8.55
C LYS A 213 17.69 -0.73 -8.71
N GLY A 214 18.85 -0.12 -8.97
CA GLY A 214 20.14 -0.82 -9.03
C GLY A 214 20.34 -1.59 -10.33
N ASP A 215 21.37 -2.42 -10.33
CA ASP A 215 21.78 -3.25 -11.48
C ASP A 215 21.77 -4.75 -11.13
N PRO A 216 20.61 -5.34 -10.83
CA PRO A 216 20.51 -6.75 -10.47
C PRO A 216 20.62 -7.66 -11.71
N GLN A 217 20.95 -8.93 -11.49
CA GLN A 217 20.73 -9.95 -12.51
C GLN A 217 19.22 -10.16 -12.73
N VAL A 218 18.71 -9.77 -13.90
CA VAL A 218 17.28 -9.83 -14.22
C VAL A 218 16.92 -11.11 -14.95
N LYS A 219 15.95 -11.87 -14.44
CA LYS A 219 15.32 -12.99 -15.13
C LYS A 219 13.83 -12.73 -15.26
N LYS A 220 13.33 -12.73 -16.50
CA LYS A 220 11.91 -12.51 -16.79
C LYS A 220 11.31 -13.71 -17.54
N SER A 221 10.10 -14.12 -17.13
CA SER A 221 9.33 -15.17 -17.80
C SER A 221 7.84 -14.80 -17.80
N GLY A 222 7.28 -14.60 -18.99
CA GLY A 222 5.88 -14.22 -19.16
C GLY A 222 5.63 -12.71 -19.10
N GLY A 223 4.48 -12.31 -18.54
CA GLY A 223 3.98 -10.94 -18.54
C GLY A 223 4.79 -9.95 -17.68
N GLY A 224 4.35 -8.69 -17.71
CA GLY A 224 4.97 -7.56 -17.03
C GLY A 224 5.97 -6.79 -17.91
N LYS A 225 6.05 -5.48 -17.71
CA LYS A 225 7.04 -4.60 -18.34
C LYS A 225 8.04 -4.13 -17.28
N LEU A 226 9.33 -4.13 -17.60
CA LEU A 226 10.42 -3.76 -16.70
C LEU A 226 10.90 -2.35 -17.01
N TYR A 227 11.07 -1.55 -15.95
CA TYR A 227 11.54 -0.17 -16.03
C TYR A 227 12.61 0.07 -14.97
N PRO A 228 13.89 0.26 -15.35
CA PRO A 228 14.91 0.67 -14.39
C PRO A 228 14.59 2.08 -13.88
N LEU A 229 14.73 2.29 -12.58
CA LEU A 229 14.57 3.60 -11.95
C LEU A 229 15.93 4.32 -11.91
N PRO A 230 16.01 5.58 -12.34
CA PRO A 230 17.20 6.40 -12.16
C PRO A 230 17.57 6.53 -10.68
N GLU A 231 18.86 6.75 -10.40
CA GLU A 231 19.33 7.00 -9.03
C GLU A 231 18.56 8.15 -8.36
N GLY A 232 18.24 7.98 -7.07
CA GLY A 232 17.51 8.97 -6.28
C GLY A 232 16.00 9.06 -6.57
N ARG A 233 15.47 8.32 -7.54
CA ARG A 233 14.03 8.28 -7.84
C ARG A 233 13.31 7.15 -7.11
N THR A 234 12.03 7.37 -6.80
CA THR A 234 11.13 6.36 -6.23
C THR A 234 10.07 5.96 -7.23
N SER A 235 9.55 4.76 -7.12
CA SER A 235 8.49 4.27 -7.99
C SER A 235 7.20 5.09 -7.88
N GLY A 236 6.93 5.70 -6.73
CA GLY A 236 5.74 6.54 -6.51
C GLY A 236 5.60 7.67 -7.52
N SER A 237 6.69 8.33 -7.90
CA SER A 237 6.66 9.41 -8.90
C SER A 237 6.27 8.97 -10.31
N TYR A 238 6.34 7.67 -10.61
CA TYR A 238 5.95 7.10 -11.90
C TYR A 238 4.59 6.37 -11.84
N MET A 239 4.14 6.01 -10.65
CA MET A 239 2.88 5.29 -10.45
C MET A 239 1.66 6.23 -10.39
N GLU A 240 1.85 7.50 -10.03
CA GLU A 240 0.80 8.52 -9.91
C GLU A 240 0.43 9.20 -11.23
N GLY A 241 0.90 8.67 -12.38
CA GLY A 241 0.38 9.08 -13.70
C GLY A 241 0.95 10.37 -14.29
N ASN A 242 2.15 10.81 -13.89
CA ASN A 242 2.88 11.83 -14.62
C ASN A 242 3.68 11.21 -15.80
N ASP A 243 2.96 10.67 -16.76
CA ASP A 243 3.50 10.28 -18.09
C ASP A 243 3.57 11.50 -19.01
N SER A 244 4.26 12.55 -18.55
CA SER A 244 4.53 13.74 -19.37
C SER A 244 6.01 14.07 -19.45
N THR A 245 6.88 13.03 -19.60
CA THR A 245 8.23 13.27 -20.12
C THR A 245 8.81 11.99 -20.75
N LYS A 246 8.98 12.09 -22.09
CA LYS A 246 9.89 11.36 -22.95
C LYS A 246 9.41 10.10 -23.67
N GLU A 247 8.64 10.33 -24.70
CA GLU A 247 9.00 9.90 -26.04
C GLU A 247 9.96 10.94 -26.64
N GLU A 248 11.22 10.93 -26.26
CA GLU A 248 12.25 11.74 -26.92
C GLU A 248 13.61 11.07 -26.74
N SER A 249 13.81 9.94 -27.42
CA SER A 249 15.11 9.42 -27.84
C SER A 249 15.01 8.07 -28.54
N ALA A 250 14.24 7.98 -29.63
CA ALA A 250 14.33 6.85 -30.57
C ALA A 250 13.84 7.30 -31.96
N SER A 251 14.37 8.43 -32.46
CA SER A 251 14.25 8.81 -33.87
C SER A 251 15.47 9.63 -34.25
N GLN A 252 16.60 8.96 -34.32
CA GLN A 252 17.76 9.42 -35.08
C GLN A 252 18.60 8.21 -35.41
N SER A 253 18.43 7.77 -36.60
CA SER A 253 19.39 7.18 -37.54
C SER A 253 18.62 6.25 -38.47
N GLU A 254 18.41 6.73 -39.64
CA GLU A 254 18.65 6.10 -40.93
C GLU A 254 17.99 6.94 -42.01
N ASP A 255 18.66 8.07 -42.29
CA ASP A 255 18.69 8.64 -43.64
C ASP A 255 19.88 7.97 -44.31
N ASP A 256 19.67 7.06 -45.19
CA ASP A 256 20.58 6.73 -46.26
C ASP A 256 19.80 6.68 -47.55
N GLU A 257 20.30 7.61 -48.41
CA GLU A 257 20.00 7.80 -49.79
C GLU A 257 20.05 6.49 -50.57
N ASP A 258 19.12 6.25 -51.47
CA ASP A 258 19.41 5.62 -52.75
C ASP A 258 18.61 6.26 -53.84
N ASP A 259 19.37 7.01 -54.65
CA ASP A 259 19.02 7.51 -55.98
C ASP A 259 19.03 6.32 -56.94
N GLY A 260 18.14 6.35 -57.93
CA GLY A 260 18.33 5.48 -59.09
C GLY A 260 17.09 5.21 -59.89
N GLU A 261 16.83 6.14 -60.82
CA GLU A 261 16.67 5.98 -62.25
C GLU A 261 15.53 5.05 -62.75
N ASP A 262 14.65 5.76 -63.42
CA ASP A 262 14.03 5.51 -64.74
C ASP A 262 14.14 4.10 -65.30
N ASP A 263 13.03 3.59 -65.79
CA ASP A 263 12.83 3.32 -67.22
C ASP A 263 11.38 2.90 -67.50
N ASP A 264 10.90 3.54 -68.55
CA ASP A 264 9.71 3.27 -69.35
C ASP A 264 9.66 1.81 -69.81
N ASP A 265 8.47 1.31 -70.06
CA ASP A 265 7.98 0.83 -71.34
C ASP A 265 6.67 0.04 -71.15
N ASP A 266 5.68 0.55 -71.75
CA ASP A 266 4.72 0.11 -72.78
C ASP A 266 4.32 -1.34 -72.83
N ASP A 267 3.07 -1.37 -73.21
CA ASP A 267 2.38 -2.33 -74.12
C ASP A 267 1.52 -3.48 -73.55
N ASP A 268 0.30 -3.25 -73.70
CA ASP A 268 -0.69 -3.93 -74.56
C ASP A 268 -1.13 -5.33 -74.21
N ASP A 269 -2.43 -5.38 -74.34
CA ASP A 269 -3.31 -6.38 -74.97
C ASP A 269 -3.79 -7.63 -74.24
N ASP A 270 -5.10 -7.62 -74.17
CA ASP A 270 -6.10 -8.59 -74.63
C ASP A 270 -6.36 -9.94 -73.94
N ASP A 271 -7.66 -10.03 -73.72
CA ASP A 271 -8.52 -11.23 -73.95
C ASP A 271 -8.47 -12.49 -73.03
N GLU A 272 -9.50 -12.65 -72.37
CA GLU A 272 -10.66 -13.57 -72.35
C GLU A 272 -11.32 -13.65 -70.95
#